data_e8c6ec87283524c6cd5d252f350b82b4
#
_entry.id   e8c6ec87283524c6cd5d252f350b82b4
#
_cell.length_a   1.000
_cell.length_b   1.000
_cell.length_c   1.000
_cell.angle_alpha   90.00
_cell.angle_beta   90.00
_cell.angle_gamma   90.00
#
_symmetry.space_group_name_H-M   'P 1'
#
loop_
_entity.id
_entity.type
_entity.pdbx_description
1 polymer ?
#
loop_
_entity_poly.entity_id
_entity_poly.type
_entity_poly.pdbx_seq_one_letter_code
_entity_poly.pdbx_strand_id
1 'polypeptide(L)'
;MATGPRYKVPMRRRREVRTDYHQRLGLLKSGDSRLVARISNSHVTAQLIATGRDGDRTIASAHSTDLPEYGWEAPTGNLPAAYLTGLLVGVRAVNDGLDRAVLDIGLHTATPGGKVFAVQEGAIDAGLEIPHNDDVLAPWERTRGEHIAEYAASLEEPLYSGTFDASDLPAHFDETRERILEEVDT
;
A
#
# COMPACT_ATOMS: atom_id res chain seq x y z
N MET A 1 33.77 11.61 0.03
CA MET A 1 34.77 12.38 -0.80
C MET A 1 35.09 11.54 -2.02
N ALA A 2 35.28 12.19 -3.18
CA ALA A 2 35.73 11.50 -4.40
C ALA A 2 37.14 10.99 -4.19
N THR A 3 37.39 9.70 -4.40
CA THR A 3 38.69 9.07 -4.19
C THR A 3 39.10 8.33 -5.45
N GLY A 4 40.11 8.85 -6.14
CA GLY A 4 40.79 8.25 -7.27
C GLY A 4 40.17 8.56 -8.65
N PRO A 5 40.93 8.26 -9.75
CA PRO A 5 40.55 8.66 -11.12
C PRO A 5 39.36 7.88 -11.71
N ARG A 6 38.96 6.77 -11.08
CA ARG A 6 37.83 5.94 -11.52
C ARG A 6 36.54 6.24 -10.74
N TYR A 7 36.54 7.22 -9.82
CA TYR A 7 35.36 7.57 -9.06
C TYR A 7 34.26 8.11 -9.98
N LYS A 8 33.08 7.49 -9.92
CA LYS A 8 31.87 7.99 -10.57
C LYS A 8 30.89 8.50 -9.52
N VAL A 9 30.42 9.72 -9.71
CA VAL A 9 29.41 10.29 -8.82
C VAL A 9 28.14 9.45 -8.90
N PRO A 10 27.62 8.96 -7.76
CA PRO A 10 26.35 8.23 -7.76
C PRO A 10 25.20 9.09 -8.29
N MET A 11 24.17 8.44 -8.85
CA MET A 11 22.96 9.13 -9.31
C MET A 11 22.35 9.97 -8.18
N ARG A 12 21.70 11.10 -8.55
CA ARG A 12 21.15 12.06 -7.58
C ARG A 12 20.29 11.41 -6.52
N ARG A 13 19.30 10.60 -6.92
CA ARG A 13 18.38 9.92 -5.99
C ARG A 13 19.07 8.93 -5.05
N ARG A 14 20.20 8.33 -5.47
CA ARG A 14 21.02 7.49 -4.61
C ARG A 14 21.76 8.32 -3.55
N ARG A 15 22.30 9.47 -3.95
CA ARG A 15 22.97 10.40 -3.01
C ARG A 15 22.01 10.96 -1.96
N GLU A 16 20.77 11.20 -2.35
CA GLU A 16 19.69 11.67 -1.49
C GLU A 16 19.05 10.55 -0.67
N VAL A 17 19.54 9.30 -0.78
CA VAL A 17 19.00 8.10 -0.11
C VAL A 17 17.49 7.94 -0.39
N ARG A 18 17.06 8.14 -1.63
CA ARG A 18 15.65 8.03 -2.06
C ARG A 18 15.34 6.80 -2.88
N THR A 19 16.38 6.14 -3.42
CA THR A 19 16.19 4.99 -4.31
C THR A 19 17.33 4.00 -4.16
N ASP A 20 16.98 2.74 -3.88
CA ASP A 20 17.86 1.61 -4.03
C ASP A 20 17.80 1.13 -5.50
N TYR A 21 18.85 1.45 -6.26
CA TYR A 21 18.91 1.07 -7.67
C TYR A 21 19.21 -0.43 -7.89
N HIS A 22 19.77 -1.13 -6.89
CA HIS A 22 19.98 -2.58 -6.98
C HIS A 22 18.64 -3.32 -6.88
N GLN A 23 17.85 -2.99 -5.87
CA GLN A 23 16.50 -3.54 -5.70
C GLN A 23 15.63 -3.19 -6.91
N ARG A 24 15.63 -1.91 -7.32
CA ARG A 24 14.87 -1.47 -8.50
C ARG A 24 15.25 -2.26 -9.75
N LEU A 25 16.54 -2.46 -10.04
CA LEU A 25 16.99 -3.24 -11.18
C LEU A 25 16.52 -4.70 -11.09
N GLY A 26 16.52 -5.29 -9.89
CA GLY A 26 16.00 -6.63 -9.65
C GLY A 26 14.54 -6.74 -10.05
N LEU A 27 13.70 -5.79 -9.59
CA LEU A 27 12.27 -5.75 -9.91
C LEU A 27 12.01 -5.54 -11.41
N LEU A 28 12.78 -4.66 -12.06
CA LEU A 28 12.62 -4.37 -13.49
C LEU A 28 12.97 -5.56 -14.41
N LYS A 29 13.77 -6.53 -13.93
CA LYS A 29 14.11 -7.72 -14.70
C LYS A 29 12.95 -8.68 -14.91
N SER A 30 11.91 -8.63 -14.08
CA SER A 30 10.69 -9.44 -14.26
C SER A 30 9.94 -9.04 -15.54
N GLY A 31 10.01 -7.75 -15.91
CA GLY A 31 9.19 -7.17 -16.98
C GLY A 31 7.75 -6.86 -16.56
N ASP A 32 7.35 -7.24 -15.34
CA ASP A 32 6.02 -6.99 -14.79
C ASP A 32 5.85 -5.54 -14.33
N SER A 33 4.60 -5.10 -14.24
CA SER A 33 4.25 -3.85 -13.57
C SER A 33 4.62 -3.92 -12.07
N ARG A 34 4.95 -2.79 -11.47
CA ARG A 34 5.33 -2.72 -10.06
C ARG A 34 4.21 -2.10 -9.22
N LEU A 35 3.75 -2.82 -8.20
CA LEU A 35 2.94 -2.24 -7.14
C LEU A 35 3.87 -1.47 -6.18
N VAL A 36 3.88 -0.15 -6.33
CA VAL A 36 4.73 0.75 -5.55
C VAL A 36 3.96 1.21 -4.33
N ALA A 37 4.26 0.62 -3.17
CA ALA A 37 3.70 1.03 -1.88
C ALA A 37 4.62 2.04 -1.20
N ARG A 38 4.08 3.18 -0.77
CA ARG A 38 4.79 4.21 -0.01
C ARG A 38 3.96 4.63 1.19
N ILE A 39 4.55 4.46 2.35
CA ILE A 39 3.89 4.69 3.65
C ILE A 39 4.51 5.91 4.31
N SER A 40 3.68 6.83 4.74
CA SER A 40 4.03 7.92 5.64
C SER A 40 3.43 7.71 7.03
N ASN A 41 3.60 8.65 7.93
CA ASN A 41 2.98 8.59 9.26
C ASN A 41 1.45 8.67 9.19
N SER A 42 0.92 9.49 8.28
CA SER A 42 -0.51 9.79 8.20
C SER A 42 -1.21 9.20 6.98
N HIS A 43 -0.46 8.81 5.95
CA HIS A 43 -1.04 8.41 4.67
C HIS A 43 -0.32 7.23 4.03
N VAL A 44 -1.05 6.54 3.15
CA VAL A 44 -0.57 5.47 2.30
C VAL A 44 -0.77 5.86 0.85
N THR A 45 0.21 5.63 0.01
CA THR A 45 0.13 5.80 -1.45
C THR A 45 0.45 4.47 -2.10
N ALA A 46 -0.45 3.98 -2.96
CA ALA A 46 -0.26 2.79 -3.76
C ALA A 46 -0.35 3.16 -5.24
N GLN A 47 0.61 2.70 -6.05
CA GLN A 47 0.65 3.00 -7.48
C GLN A 47 1.07 1.76 -8.26
N LEU A 48 0.38 1.47 -9.36
CA LEU A 48 0.84 0.50 -10.35
C LEU A 48 1.59 1.21 -11.47
N ILE A 49 2.85 0.83 -11.62
CA ILE A 49 3.81 1.50 -12.49
C ILE A 49 4.38 0.49 -13.50
N ALA A 50 4.10 0.72 -14.77
CA ALA A 50 4.77 0.04 -15.87
C ALA A 50 6.06 0.78 -16.22
N THR A 51 7.07 0.02 -16.61
CA THR A 51 8.35 0.56 -17.06
C THR A 51 8.43 0.49 -18.58
N GLY A 52 8.56 1.63 -19.21
CA GLY A 52 8.72 1.77 -20.64
C GLY A 52 10.12 2.24 -21.06
N ARG A 53 10.36 2.29 -22.35
CA ARG A 53 11.62 2.76 -22.94
C ARG A 53 11.92 4.23 -22.59
N ASP A 54 10.87 5.04 -22.51
CA ASP A 54 10.96 6.48 -22.25
C ASP A 54 10.85 6.83 -20.75
N GLY A 55 10.68 5.82 -19.89
CA GLY A 55 10.58 5.95 -18.44
C GLY A 55 9.40 5.20 -17.82
N ASP A 56 9.16 5.45 -16.55
CA ASP A 56 8.07 4.87 -15.81
C ASP A 56 6.74 5.58 -16.13
N ARG A 57 5.66 4.80 -16.28
CA ARG A 57 4.30 5.29 -16.44
C ARG A 57 3.42 4.71 -15.34
N THR A 58 2.74 5.56 -14.58
CA THR A 58 1.69 5.14 -13.65
C THR A 58 0.44 4.77 -14.44
N ILE A 59 -0.06 3.55 -14.23
CA ILE A 59 -1.28 3.04 -14.85
C ILE A 59 -2.45 3.32 -13.92
N ALA A 60 -2.39 2.82 -12.69
CA ALA A 60 -3.39 3.03 -11.66
C ALA A 60 -2.75 3.62 -10.40
N SER A 61 -3.49 4.42 -9.67
CA SER A 61 -3.03 4.98 -8.39
C SER A 61 -4.19 5.10 -7.41
N ALA A 62 -3.88 4.94 -6.13
CA ALA A 62 -4.78 5.23 -5.02
C ALA A 62 -3.99 5.87 -3.88
N HIS A 63 -4.64 6.76 -3.18
CA HIS A 63 -4.11 7.39 -1.98
C HIS A 63 -5.11 7.19 -0.84
N SER A 64 -4.64 7.05 0.39
CA SER A 64 -5.54 6.81 1.52
C SER A 64 -6.50 7.97 1.80
N THR A 65 -6.28 9.15 1.21
CA THR A 65 -7.24 10.28 1.21
C THR A 65 -8.39 10.09 0.21
N ASP A 66 -8.34 9.08 -0.65
CA ASP A 66 -9.44 8.76 -1.54
C ASP A 66 -10.51 7.92 -0.82
N LEU A 67 -10.14 7.22 0.28
CA LEU A 67 -11.01 6.33 1.04
C LEU A 67 -12.29 6.99 1.60
N PRO A 68 -12.30 8.27 2.00
CA PRO A 68 -13.52 8.95 2.39
C PRO A 68 -14.63 8.98 1.32
N GLU A 69 -14.28 8.91 0.03
CA GLU A 69 -15.23 8.81 -1.07
C GLU A 69 -16.02 7.49 -1.02
N TYR A 70 -15.43 6.45 -0.40
CA TYR A 70 -16.02 5.14 -0.13
C TYR A 70 -16.61 5.03 1.27
N GLY A 71 -16.71 6.16 1.98
CA GLY A 71 -17.30 6.26 3.31
C GLY A 71 -16.35 5.99 4.46
N TRP A 72 -15.02 5.91 4.26
CA TRP A 72 -14.06 5.74 5.34
C TRP A 72 -13.91 7.00 6.20
N GLU A 73 -14.22 6.88 7.50
CA GLU A 73 -14.16 8.00 8.46
C GLU A 73 -13.00 7.89 9.46
N ALA A 74 -12.37 6.71 9.55
CA ALA A 74 -11.24 6.46 10.45
C ALA A 74 -9.93 7.06 9.91
N PRO A 75 -8.87 7.17 10.74
CA PRO A 75 -7.56 7.66 10.29
C PRO A 75 -6.99 6.87 9.12
N THR A 76 -6.33 7.58 8.19
CA THR A 76 -5.83 7.06 6.91
C THR A 76 -4.41 6.50 6.97
N GLY A 77 -3.77 6.49 8.15
CA GLY A 77 -2.40 6.02 8.35
C GLY A 77 -2.28 4.67 9.06
N ASN A 78 -3.37 3.99 9.36
CA ASN A 78 -3.42 2.70 10.05
C ASN A 78 -3.31 1.50 9.10
N LEU A 79 -3.30 0.29 9.64
CA LEU A 79 -3.19 -0.94 8.85
C LEU A 79 -4.44 -1.21 8.00
N PRO A 80 -5.68 -1.09 8.54
CA PRO A 80 -6.89 -1.21 7.75
C PRO A 80 -6.92 -0.27 6.53
N ALA A 81 -6.58 1.01 6.71
CA ALA A 81 -6.52 1.96 5.60
C ALA A 81 -5.45 1.60 4.57
N ALA A 82 -4.34 0.98 4.97
CA ALA A 82 -3.31 0.51 4.05
C ALA A 82 -3.85 -0.63 3.16
N TYR A 83 -4.56 -1.59 3.74
CA TYR A 83 -5.22 -2.65 2.99
C TYR A 83 -6.26 -2.09 2.01
N LEU A 84 -7.17 -1.22 2.48
CA LEU A 84 -8.21 -0.60 1.64
C LEU A 84 -7.61 0.22 0.48
N THR A 85 -6.50 0.92 0.72
CA THR A 85 -5.77 1.64 -0.35
C THR A 85 -5.18 0.66 -1.37
N GLY A 86 -4.69 -0.50 -0.90
CA GLY A 86 -4.22 -1.59 -1.75
C GLY A 86 -5.35 -2.20 -2.58
N LEU A 87 -6.51 -2.44 -1.96
CA LEU A 87 -7.70 -2.94 -2.63
C LEU A 87 -8.16 -1.96 -3.73
N LEU A 88 -8.24 -0.67 -3.41
CA LEU A 88 -8.66 0.36 -4.35
C LEU A 88 -7.75 0.47 -5.56
N VAL A 89 -6.41 0.46 -5.36
CA VAL A 89 -5.49 0.48 -6.51
C VAL A 89 -5.57 -0.81 -7.31
N GLY A 90 -5.81 -1.96 -6.66
CA GLY A 90 -6.00 -3.24 -7.32
C GLY A 90 -7.23 -3.24 -8.22
N VAL A 91 -8.37 -2.80 -7.71
CA VAL A 91 -9.64 -2.65 -8.48
C VAL A 91 -9.42 -1.76 -9.70
N ARG A 92 -8.85 -0.56 -9.52
CA ARG A 92 -8.55 0.35 -10.63
C ARG A 92 -7.63 -0.28 -11.67
N ALA A 93 -6.66 -1.09 -11.25
CA ALA A 93 -5.72 -1.74 -12.14
C ALA A 93 -6.36 -2.91 -12.93
N VAL A 94 -7.18 -3.71 -12.28
CA VAL A 94 -7.93 -4.79 -12.95
C VAL A 94 -8.87 -4.19 -14.00
N ASN A 95 -9.56 -3.10 -13.70
CA ASN A 95 -10.41 -2.38 -14.65
C ASN A 95 -9.59 -1.84 -15.84
N ASP A 96 -8.32 -1.47 -15.63
CA ASP A 96 -7.39 -1.07 -16.70
C ASP A 96 -6.75 -2.27 -17.44
N GLY A 97 -7.15 -3.50 -17.12
CA GLY A 97 -6.71 -4.73 -17.78
C GLY A 97 -5.34 -5.24 -17.33
N LEU A 98 -4.92 -4.93 -16.09
CA LEU A 98 -3.72 -5.46 -15.49
C LEU A 98 -4.03 -6.71 -14.68
N ASP A 99 -3.29 -7.79 -14.96
CA ASP A 99 -3.47 -9.08 -14.29
C ASP A 99 -2.37 -9.34 -13.24
N ARG A 100 -1.17 -8.74 -13.43
CA ARG A 100 0.02 -9.12 -12.66
C ARG A 100 0.88 -7.93 -12.28
N ALA A 101 1.48 -8.01 -11.08
CA ALA A 101 2.45 -7.03 -10.60
C ALA A 101 3.49 -7.65 -9.66
N VAL A 102 4.57 -6.91 -9.38
CA VAL A 102 5.55 -7.24 -8.33
C VAL A 102 5.61 -6.11 -7.31
N LEU A 103 5.71 -6.47 -6.03
CA LEU A 103 5.73 -5.48 -4.95
C LEU A 103 7.05 -4.69 -4.92
N ASP A 104 6.97 -3.37 -4.89
CA ASP A 104 8.08 -2.43 -4.71
C ASP A 104 7.89 -1.64 -3.41
N ILE A 105 8.53 -2.11 -2.34
CA ILE A 105 8.48 -1.45 -1.03
C ILE A 105 9.47 -0.27 -0.91
N GLY A 106 10.34 -0.06 -1.90
CA GLY A 106 11.36 1.00 -1.90
C GLY A 106 12.37 0.83 -0.77
N LEU A 107 12.48 1.84 0.08
CA LEU A 107 13.40 1.84 1.23
C LEU A 107 12.72 1.42 2.54
N HIS A 108 11.45 1.00 2.50
CA HIS A 108 10.81 0.49 3.70
C HIS A 108 11.41 -0.86 4.11
N THR A 109 11.49 -1.09 5.40
CA THR A 109 11.90 -2.40 5.94
C THR A 109 10.80 -3.41 5.71
N ALA A 110 11.16 -4.60 5.20
CA ALA A 110 10.24 -5.71 5.03
C ALA A 110 9.92 -6.35 6.39
N THR A 111 8.99 -5.77 7.13
CA THR A 111 8.53 -6.28 8.43
C THR A 111 7.24 -7.06 8.23
N PRO A 112 7.19 -8.37 8.55
CA PRO A 112 5.95 -9.15 8.48
C PRO A 112 4.80 -8.48 9.23
N GLY A 113 3.60 -8.53 8.65
CA GLY A 113 2.42 -7.85 9.19
C GLY A 113 2.46 -6.31 9.09
N GLY A 114 3.41 -5.76 8.31
CA GLY A 114 3.54 -4.32 8.12
C GLY A 114 2.58 -3.76 7.07
N LYS A 115 2.37 -2.44 7.10
CA LYS A 115 1.43 -1.74 6.20
C LYS A 115 1.74 -1.93 4.71
N VAL A 116 3.00 -2.12 4.31
CA VAL A 116 3.36 -2.37 2.90
C VAL A 116 2.82 -3.70 2.41
N PHE A 117 2.77 -4.71 3.29
CA PHE A 117 2.20 -6.01 2.97
C PHE A 117 0.67 -6.00 3.04
N ALA A 118 0.06 -5.15 3.88
CA ALA A 118 -1.38 -4.93 3.85
C ALA A 118 -1.83 -4.29 2.52
N VAL A 119 -1.04 -3.35 1.95
CA VAL A 119 -1.29 -2.84 0.59
C VAL A 119 -1.23 -3.96 -0.45
N GLN A 120 -0.26 -4.86 -0.32
CA GLN A 120 -0.14 -6.02 -1.21
C GLN A 120 -1.33 -6.95 -1.09
N GLU A 121 -1.74 -7.30 0.13
CA GLU A 121 -2.88 -8.17 0.45
C GLU A 121 -4.16 -7.61 -0.19
N GLY A 122 -4.45 -6.31 0.02
CA GLY A 122 -5.62 -5.68 -0.60
C GLY A 122 -5.59 -5.72 -2.13
N ALA A 123 -4.42 -5.53 -2.75
CA ALA A 123 -4.31 -5.61 -4.21
C ALA A 123 -4.48 -7.04 -4.74
N ILE A 124 -4.08 -8.06 -3.98
CA ILE A 124 -4.33 -9.48 -4.30
C ILE A 124 -5.82 -9.80 -4.22
N ASP A 125 -6.49 -9.34 -3.17
CA ASP A 125 -7.92 -9.54 -2.97
C ASP A 125 -8.78 -8.84 -4.04
N ALA A 126 -8.23 -7.80 -4.68
CA ALA A 126 -8.83 -7.16 -5.86
C ALA A 126 -8.69 -7.99 -7.15
N GLY A 127 -7.88 -9.05 -7.14
CA GLY A 127 -7.68 -9.94 -8.28
C GLY A 127 -6.31 -9.83 -8.98
N LEU A 128 -5.37 -9.03 -8.46
CA LEU A 128 -4.02 -8.97 -9.02
C LEU A 128 -3.15 -10.16 -8.57
N GLU A 129 -2.48 -10.79 -9.51
CA GLU A 129 -1.45 -11.80 -9.20
C GLU A 129 -0.16 -11.11 -8.75
N ILE A 130 0.15 -11.19 -7.45
CA ILE A 130 1.38 -10.63 -6.88
C ILE A 130 2.11 -11.73 -6.10
N PRO A 131 3.34 -12.14 -6.51
CA PRO A 131 4.10 -13.14 -5.79
C PRO A 131 4.37 -12.71 -4.34
N HIS A 132 4.01 -13.57 -3.38
CA HIS A 132 4.21 -13.34 -1.96
C HIS A 132 4.38 -14.66 -1.20
N ASN A 133 4.77 -14.54 0.08
CA ASN A 133 4.71 -15.62 1.06
C ASN A 133 3.67 -15.23 2.10
N ASP A 134 2.76 -16.13 2.44
CA ASP A 134 1.69 -15.90 3.42
C ASP A 134 2.23 -15.49 4.79
N ASP A 135 3.45 -15.93 5.15
CA ASP A 135 4.10 -15.56 6.42
C ASP A 135 4.36 -14.06 6.60
N VAL A 136 4.33 -13.28 5.52
CA VAL A 136 4.56 -11.82 5.59
C VAL A 136 3.26 -11.02 5.77
N LEU A 137 2.11 -11.64 5.52
CA LEU A 137 0.81 -11.01 5.69
C LEU A 137 0.45 -10.88 7.18
N ALA A 138 -0.40 -9.93 7.50
CA ALA A 138 -0.94 -9.81 8.86
C ALA A 138 -2.09 -10.82 9.06
N PRO A 139 -2.34 -11.30 10.29
CA PRO A 139 -3.59 -11.99 10.59
C PRO A 139 -4.78 -11.11 10.21
N TRP A 140 -5.84 -11.73 9.67
CA TRP A 140 -7.02 -11.02 9.16
C TRP A 140 -7.67 -10.10 10.21
N GLU A 141 -7.77 -10.56 11.45
CA GLU A 141 -8.30 -9.80 12.58
C GLU A 141 -7.51 -8.49 12.77
N ARG A 142 -6.19 -8.55 12.56
CA ARG A 142 -5.32 -7.39 12.65
C ARG A 142 -5.52 -6.46 11.45
N THR A 143 -5.68 -7.00 10.24
CA THR A 143 -5.94 -6.22 9.02
C THR A 143 -7.28 -5.49 9.12
N ARG A 144 -8.33 -6.10 9.68
CA ARG A 144 -9.62 -5.47 9.97
C ARG A 144 -9.56 -4.41 11.08
N GLY A 145 -8.51 -4.43 11.90
CA GLY A 145 -8.33 -3.46 12.97
C GLY A 145 -8.96 -3.85 14.31
N GLU A 146 -9.26 -5.13 14.57
CA GLU A 146 -9.83 -5.61 15.83
C GLU A 146 -8.98 -5.21 17.05
N HIS A 147 -7.65 -5.28 16.92
CA HIS A 147 -6.72 -4.84 17.97
C HIS A 147 -6.83 -3.33 18.29
N ILE A 148 -7.27 -2.50 17.33
CA ILE A 148 -7.50 -1.06 17.54
C ILE A 148 -8.83 -0.88 18.27
N ALA A 149 -9.87 -1.62 17.88
CA ALA A 149 -11.18 -1.60 18.53
C ALA A 149 -11.10 -2.10 19.98
N GLU A 150 -10.40 -3.20 20.22
CA GLU A 150 -10.16 -3.73 21.58
C GLU A 150 -9.43 -2.73 22.47
N TYR A 151 -8.40 -2.07 21.93
CA TYR A 151 -7.69 -1.04 22.67
C TYR A 151 -8.58 0.16 22.96
N ALA A 152 -9.36 0.63 21.97
CA ALA A 152 -10.28 1.74 22.15
C ALA A 152 -11.32 1.46 23.22
N ALA A 153 -11.88 0.24 23.27
CA ALA A 153 -12.82 -0.19 24.28
C ALA A 153 -12.22 -0.23 25.72
N SER A 154 -10.90 -0.28 25.85
CA SER A 154 -10.20 -0.26 27.13
C SER A 154 -9.90 1.15 27.65
N LEU A 155 -10.13 2.20 26.85
CA LEU A 155 -9.86 3.59 27.20
C LEU A 155 -11.10 4.27 27.78
N GLU A 156 -10.89 5.18 28.73
CA GLU A 156 -11.94 6.07 29.26
C GLU A 156 -12.28 7.24 28.32
N GLU A 157 -11.32 7.63 27.47
CA GLU A 157 -11.46 8.73 26.50
C GLU A 157 -11.40 8.18 25.07
N PRO A 158 -12.05 8.85 24.08
CA PRO A 158 -12.01 8.42 22.69
C PRO A 158 -10.58 8.35 22.15
N LEU A 159 -10.24 7.24 21.46
CA LEU A 159 -8.92 7.03 20.85
C LEU A 159 -8.60 8.07 19.77
N TYR A 160 -9.62 8.52 19.04
CA TYR A 160 -9.50 9.52 17.98
C TYR A 160 -10.17 10.83 18.38
N SER A 161 -9.59 11.94 17.99
CA SER A 161 -10.12 13.29 18.27
C SER A 161 -11.35 13.69 17.44
N GLY A 162 -11.83 12.80 16.55
CA GLY A 162 -12.98 13.01 15.68
C GLY A 162 -14.28 12.40 16.23
N THR A 163 -15.32 12.38 15.40
CA THR A 163 -16.63 11.79 15.72
C THR A 163 -16.67 10.27 15.53
N PHE A 164 -15.67 9.69 14.87
CA PHE A 164 -15.60 8.24 14.59
C PHE A 164 -15.25 7.46 15.86
N ASP A 165 -16.09 6.49 16.22
CA ASP A 165 -15.80 5.56 17.31
C ASP A 165 -14.89 4.43 16.82
N ALA A 166 -13.70 4.34 17.42
CA ALA A 166 -12.72 3.30 17.05
C ALA A 166 -13.19 1.89 17.41
N SER A 167 -14.18 1.73 18.28
CA SER A 167 -14.78 0.42 18.60
C SER A 167 -15.50 -0.21 17.41
N ASP A 168 -16.03 0.62 16.50
CA ASP A 168 -16.78 0.20 15.31
C ASP A 168 -15.85 -0.05 14.10
N LEU A 169 -14.54 0.11 14.27
CA LEU A 169 -13.58 0.03 13.17
C LEU A 169 -13.67 -1.24 12.31
N PRO A 170 -13.84 -2.47 12.88
CA PRO A 170 -13.95 -3.68 12.06
C PRO A 170 -15.20 -3.70 11.17
N ALA A 171 -16.35 -3.25 11.69
CA ALA A 171 -17.60 -3.18 10.92
C ALA A 171 -17.48 -2.13 9.80
N HIS A 172 -16.93 -0.97 10.15
CA HIS A 172 -16.68 0.12 9.21
C HIS A 172 -15.68 -0.24 8.10
N PHE A 173 -14.68 -1.06 8.43
CA PHE A 173 -13.74 -1.62 7.45
C PHE A 173 -14.46 -2.53 6.45
N ASP A 174 -15.31 -3.44 6.92
CA ASP A 174 -16.06 -4.36 6.06
C ASP A 174 -16.98 -3.60 5.10
N GLU A 175 -17.72 -2.61 5.59
CA GLU A 175 -18.59 -1.75 4.76
C GLU A 175 -17.81 -1.00 3.68
N THR A 176 -16.67 -0.41 4.04
CA THR A 176 -15.84 0.32 3.08
C THR A 176 -15.23 -0.62 2.04
N ARG A 177 -14.82 -1.82 2.47
CA ARG A 177 -14.30 -2.86 1.60
C ARG A 177 -15.34 -3.28 0.56
N GLU A 178 -16.57 -3.52 0.96
CA GLU A 178 -17.67 -3.88 0.07
C GLU A 178 -17.92 -2.78 -0.98
N ARG A 179 -17.98 -1.51 -0.56
CA ARG A 179 -18.16 -0.36 -1.47
C ARG A 179 -17.05 -0.22 -2.51
N ILE A 180 -15.80 -0.50 -2.11
CA ILE A 180 -14.67 -0.48 -3.07
C ILE A 180 -14.81 -1.63 -4.08
N LEU A 181 -15.26 -2.81 -3.65
CA LEU A 181 -15.44 -3.96 -4.54
C LEU A 181 -16.60 -3.78 -5.53
N GLU A 182 -17.63 -3.02 -5.18
CA GLU A 182 -18.72 -2.67 -6.10
C GLU A 182 -18.24 -1.86 -7.33
N GLU A 183 -17.08 -1.18 -7.24
CA GLU A 183 -16.47 -0.46 -8.38
C GLU A 183 -15.87 -1.41 -9.44
N VAL A 184 -15.66 -2.69 -9.12
CA VAL A 184 -15.19 -3.71 -10.09
C VAL A 184 -16.26 -4.03 -11.12
N ASP A 185 -17.54 -3.98 -10.72
CA ASP A 185 -18.67 -4.43 -11.53
C ASP A 185 -19.25 -3.30 -12.42
N THR A 186 -18.64 -2.11 -12.42
CA THR A 186 -19.13 -0.94 -13.15
C THR A 186 -18.22 -0.58 -14.32
#